data_d3a2173f4df414c41e583cdf5a31fa4c
#
_entry.id   d3a2173f4df414c41e583cdf5a31fa4c
#
_cell.length_a   1.000
_cell.length_b   1.000
_cell.length_c   1.000
_cell.angle_alpha   90.00
_cell.angle_beta   90.00
_cell.angle_gamma   90.00
#
_symmetry.space_group_name_H-M   'P 1'
#
loop_
_entity.id
_entity.type
_entity.pdbx_description
1 polymer ?
#
loop_
_entity_poly.entity_id
_entity_poly.type
_entity_poly.pdbx_seq_one_letter_code
_entity_poly.pdbx_strand_id
1 'polypeptide(L)'
;PPEAHNMRKLLLTFVLALALCVPSLAAETWNVGTWKTAQTIQPFLYAPFADGAAVKVHPFTNPGDQKAALLAGSLDMTGTTLALAIQAASRGEPIVLVASLGNKCSALVVRKDGGVKSVADLKGKKIGYVPGTMHEILLRETLTRAGLNPDRDARLVRIDFFDMGTALSRGDIDAYLSGEPLPTLAKRQGYGEILAYPYYGEGIGAINSGMIVRRDFVEEKPERVMEMIRAHRKATEQCMSDKAFWLETASKMFGVELDVLRDAADNMELVW
;
A
#
# COMPACT_ATOMS: atom_id res chain seq x y z
N PRO A 1 -18.13 -61.83 -38.36
CA PRO A 1 -16.74 -61.51 -38.65
C PRO A 1 -16.11 -60.81 -37.44
N PRO A 2 -14.99 -61.30 -36.92
CA PRO A 2 -14.41 -60.82 -35.68
C PRO A 2 -13.76 -59.40 -35.78
N GLU A 3 -13.56 -58.88 -36.96
CA GLU A 3 -12.86 -57.58 -37.16
C GLU A 3 -13.71 -56.35 -36.78
N ALA A 4 -15.03 -56.39 -36.99
CA ALA A 4 -15.89 -55.25 -36.67
C ALA A 4 -16.04 -55.01 -35.17
N HIS A 5 -15.86 -56.04 -34.33
CA HIS A 5 -15.97 -55.93 -32.90
C HIS A 5 -14.72 -55.30 -32.22
N ASN A 6 -13.54 -55.58 -32.81
CA ASN A 6 -12.31 -54.97 -32.35
C ASN A 6 -12.16 -53.49 -32.71
N MET A 7 -12.67 -53.12 -33.88
CA MET A 7 -12.65 -51.72 -34.34
C MET A 7 -13.58 -50.81 -33.51
N ARG A 8 -14.73 -51.33 -33.07
CA ARG A 8 -15.63 -50.58 -32.13
C ARG A 8 -15.02 -50.40 -30.75
N LYS A 9 -14.32 -51.42 -30.23
CA LYS A 9 -13.59 -51.28 -28.94
C LYS A 9 -12.44 -50.31 -29.03
N LEU A 10 -11.69 -50.28 -30.15
CA LEU A 10 -10.59 -49.33 -30.37
C LEU A 10 -11.10 -47.88 -30.51
N LEU A 11 -12.24 -47.65 -31.18
CA LEU A 11 -12.87 -46.34 -31.26
C LEU A 11 -13.43 -45.83 -29.93
N LEU A 12 -14.04 -46.73 -29.13
CA LEU A 12 -14.51 -46.34 -27.79
C LEU A 12 -13.34 -45.99 -26.83
N THR A 13 -12.22 -46.71 -26.94
CA THR A 13 -11.03 -46.43 -26.10
C THR A 13 -10.36 -45.13 -26.51
N PHE A 14 -10.37 -44.77 -27.79
CA PHE A 14 -9.80 -43.52 -28.29
C PHE A 14 -10.67 -42.30 -27.93
N VAL A 15 -11.99 -42.42 -27.96
CA VAL A 15 -12.93 -41.35 -27.53
C VAL A 15 -12.88 -41.15 -26.01
N LEU A 16 -12.69 -42.21 -25.22
CA LEU A 16 -12.55 -42.10 -23.76
C LEU A 16 -11.18 -41.49 -23.35
N ALA A 17 -10.13 -41.70 -24.13
CA ALA A 17 -8.81 -41.12 -23.88
C ALA A 17 -8.75 -39.60 -24.25
N LEU A 18 -9.55 -39.14 -25.22
CA LEU A 18 -9.64 -37.71 -25.56
C LEU A 18 -10.45 -36.91 -24.54
N ALA A 19 -11.34 -37.54 -23.76
CA ALA A 19 -12.18 -36.88 -22.77
C ALA A 19 -11.43 -36.60 -21.44
N LEU A 20 -10.20 -37.09 -21.26
CA LEU A 20 -9.41 -36.93 -20.02
C LEU A 20 -8.32 -35.86 -20.13
N CYS A 21 -8.12 -35.20 -21.28
CA CYS A 21 -7.28 -34.02 -21.41
C CYS A 21 -8.10 -32.73 -21.34
N VAL A 22 -8.91 -32.57 -20.29
CA VAL A 22 -9.27 -31.23 -19.87
C VAL A 22 -8.02 -30.69 -19.18
N PRO A 23 -7.34 -29.67 -19.72
CA PRO A 23 -6.27 -29.03 -18.98
C PRO A 23 -6.92 -28.55 -17.67
N SER A 24 -6.48 -29.11 -16.55
CA SER A 24 -6.75 -28.51 -15.25
C SER A 24 -6.22 -27.08 -15.38
N LEU A 25 -7.13 -26.13 -15.62
CA LEU A 25 -6.79 -24.72 -15.44
C LEU A 25 -6.42 -24.60 -13.96
N ALA A 26 -5.12 -24.74 -13.68
CA ALA A 26 -4.60 -24.40 -12.37
C ALA A 26 -5.14 -23.00 -12.08
N ALA A 27 -5.87 -22.86 -10.98
CA ALA A 27 -6.43 -21.58 -10.60
C ALA A 27 -5.30 -20.54 -10.63
N GLU A 28 -5.48 -19.51 -11.45
CA GLU A 28 -4.45 -18.50 -11.63
C GLU A 28 -4.24 -17.78 -10.30
N THR A 29 -2.98 -17.51 -9.94
CA THR A 29 -2.65 -16.84 -8.68
C THR A 29 -2.27 -15.39 -8.98
N TRP A 30 -2.90 -14.46 -8.26
CA TRP A 30 -2.53 -13.05 -8.25
C TRP A 30 -1.54 -12.80 -7.12
N ASN A 31 -0.35 -12.31 -7.46
CA ASN A 31 0.67 -11.90 -6.49
C ASN A 31 0.57 -10.38 -6.30
N VAL A 32 0.06 -9.94 -5.15
CA VAL A 32 -0.23 -8.52 -4.90
C VAL A 32 0.60 -8.01 -3.73
N GLY A 33 1.36 -6.94 -3.96
CA GLY A 33 2.15 -6.27 -2.92
C GLY A 33 1.36 -5.15 -2.23
N THR A 34 1.49 -5.02 -0.90
CA THR A 34 0.93 -3.90 -0.13
C THR A 34 1.61 -3.78 1.24
N TRP A 35 1.16 -2.83 2.07
CA TRP A 35 1.58 -2.71 3.48
C TRP A 35 0.55 -3.33 4.42
N LYS A 36 0.97 -3.71 5.63
CA LYS A 36 0.07 -4.19 6.70
C LYS A 36 -0.51 -3.01 7.48
N THR A 37 -1.32 -2.19 6.85
CA THR A 37 -2.00 -1.06 7.50
C THR A 37 -3.47 -1.01 7.13
N ALA A 38 -4.30 -0.42 7.97
CA ALA A 38 -5.72 -0.21 7.68
C ALA A 38 -5.93 0.64 6.43
N GLN A 39 -5.02 1.59 6.16
CA GLN A 39 -5.02 2.48 5.00
C GLN A 39 -4.81 1.73 3.66
N THR A 40 -4.25 0.53 3.68
CA THR A 40 -3.88 -0.23 2.48
C THR A 40 -4.34 -1.68 2.54
N ILE A 41 -5.48 -1.92 3.21
CA ILE A 41 -6.01 -3.26 3.48
C ILE A 41 -6.61 -3.94 2.24
N GLN A 42 -7.01 -3.17 1.21
CA GLN A 42 -7.82 -3.66 0.09
C GLN A 42 -7.26 -4.95 -0.55
N PRO A 43 -5.94 -5.11 -0.83
CA PRO A 43 -5.41 -6.35 -1.40
C PRO A 43 -5.69 -7.60 -0.58
N PHE A 44 -5.75 -7.49 0.74
CA PHE A 44 -6.09 -8.62 1.63
C PHE A 44 -7.55 -9.05 1.52
N LEU A 45 -8.40 -8.23 0.89
CA LEU A 45 -9.84 -8.45 0.73
C LEU A 45 -10.25 -8.79 -0.71
N TYR A 46 -9.30 -9.02 -1.62
CA TYR A 46 -9.62 -9.30 -3.03
C TYR A 46 -10.22 -10.68 -3.26
N ALA A 47 -9.91 -11.69 -2.44
CA ALA A 47 -10.27 -13.09 -2.71
C ALA A 47 -11.76 -13.30 -3.03
N PRO A 48 -12.75 -12.68 -2.36
CA PRO A 48 -14.16 -12.82 -2.70
C PRO A 48 -14.54 -12.22 -4.06
N PHE A 49 -13.67 -11.39 -4.64
CA PHE A 49 -13.91 -10.64 -5.88
C PHE A 49 -13.00 -11.04 -7.04
N ALA A 50 -12.21 -12.11 -6.85
CA ALA A 50 -11.16 -12.52 -7.78
C ALA A 50 -11.63 -13.59 -8.81
N ASP A 51 -12.95 -13.78 -8.95
CA ASP A 51 -13.58 -14.70 -9.94
C ASP A 51 -12.92 -16.10 -10.00
N GLY A 52 -12.55 -16.64 -8.81
CA GLY A 52 -11.93 -17.96 -8.66
C GLY A 52 -10.40 -17.96 -8.72
N ALA A 53 -9.74 -16.84 -8.99
CA ALA A 53 -8.29 -16.76 -8.87
C ALA A 53 -7.85 -16.80 -7.39
N ALA A 54 -6.73 -17.46 -7.13
CA ALA A 54 -6.10 -17.40 -5.81
C ALA A 54 -5.39 -16.06 -5.64
N VAL A 55 -5.58 -15.39 -4.49
CA VAL A 55 -4.92 -14.12 -4.20
C VAL A 55 -3.85 -14.34 -3.12
N LYS A 56 -2.60 -14.08 -3.47
CA LYS A 56 -1.47 -14.11 -2.55
C LYS A 56 -0.96 -12.71 -2.30
N VAL A 57 -1.16 -12.24 -1.07
CA VAL A 57 -0.72 -10.91 -0.66
C VAL A 57 0.67 -10.98 -0.05
N HIS A 58 1.55 -10.11 -0.53
CA HIS A 58 2.93 -9.97 -0.08
C HIS A 58 3.09 -8.64 0.67
N PRO A 59 3.24 -8.66 2.00
CA PRO A 59 3.42 -7.44 2.78
C PRO A 59 4.87 -6.93 2.67
N PHE A 60 4.99 -5.62 2.57
CA PHE A 60 6.27 -4.91 2.53
C PHE A 60 6.32 -3.82 3.62
N THR A 61 7.53 -3.39 3.93
CA THR A 61 7.79 -2.25 4.83
C THR A 61 8.31 -1.02 4.08
N ASN A 62 8.80 -1.22 2.86
CA ASN A 62 9.42 -0.16 2.05
C ASN A 62 8.82 -0.13 0.62
N PRO A 63 8.37 1.05 0.11
CA PRO A 63 7.79 1.16 -1.23
C PRO A 63 8.79 0.95 -2.37
N GLY A 64 10.07 1.17 -2.13
CA GLY A 64 11.12 0.88 -3.10
C GLY A 64 11.27 -0.62 -3.37
N ASP A 65 11.19 -1.44 -2.32
CA ASP A 65 11.25 -2.90 -2.41
C ASP A 65 10.02 -3.46 -3.12
N GLN A 66 8.83 -2.88 -2.86
CA GLN A 66 7.61 -3.22 -3.58
C GLN A 66 7.76 -3.00 -5.09
N LYS A 67 8.26 -1.83 -5.48
CA LYS A 67 8.52 -1.50 -6.89
C LYS A 67 9.55 -2.45 -7.50
N ALA A 68 10.64 -2.74 -6.79
CA ALA A 68 11.67 -3.67 -7.26
C ALA A 68 11.10 -5.08 -7.48
N ALA A 69 10.28 -5.60 -6.56
CA ALA A 69 9.61 -6.90 -6.70
C ALA A 69 8.64 -6.93 -7.89
N LEU A 70 7.92 -5.84 -8.16
CA LEU A 70 7.05 -5.70 -9.33
C LEU A 70 7.87 -5.77 -10.63
N LEU A 71 8.93 -4.97 -10.73
CA LEU A 71 9.79 -4.91 -11.93
C LEU A 71 10.52 -6.23 -12.18
N ALA A 72 10.85 -6.98 -11.11
CA ALA A 72 11.43 -8.32 -11.21
C ALA A 72 10.40 -9.40 -11.60
N GLY A 73 9.12 -9.08 -11.75
CA GLY A 73 8.06 -10.03 -12.10
C GLY A 73 7.59 -10.93 -10.95
N SER A 74 8.02 -10.65 -9.72
CA SER A 74 7.56 -11.39 -8.53
C SER A 74 6.15 -10.98 -8.07
N LEU A 75 5.67 -9.83 -8.53
CA LEU A 75 4.34 -9.32 -8.28
C LEU A 75 3.63 -9.00 -9.60
N ASP A 76 2.33 -9.19 -9.64
CA ASP A 76 1.46 -8.78 -10.74
C ASP A 76 1.02 -7.32 -10.56
N MET A 77 0.69 -6.94 -9.34
CA MET A 77 0.27 -5.58 -8.96
C MET A 77 0.80 -5.24 -7.57
N THR A 78 1.11 -3.98 -7.32
CA THR A 78 1.52 -3.55 -5.97
C THR A 78 1.10 -2.12 -5.65
N GLY A 79 0.87 -1.88 -4.36
CA GLY A 79 0.76 -0.54 -3.82
C GLY A 79 2.10 0.20 -3.87
N THR A 80 2.05 1.52 -4.04
CA THR A 80 3.21 2.40 -3.90
C THR A 80 2.76 3.81 -3.55
N THR A 81 3.68 4.67 -3.11
CA THR A 81 3.36 6.10 -2.96
C THR A 81 3.29 6.77 -4.33
N LEU A 82 2.39 7.73 -4.48
CA LEU A 82 2.19 8.42 -5.77
C LEU A 82 3.48 9.09 -6.26
N ALA A 83 4.26 9.70 -5.36
CA ALA A 83 5.53 10.34 -5.71
C ALA A 83 6.52 9.35 -6.32
N LEU A 84 6.64 8.14 -5.75
CA LEU A 84 7.54 7.10 -6.27
C LEU A 84 7.07 6.59 -7.64
N ALA A 85 5.76 6.44 -7.84
CA ALA A 85 5.20 6.05 -9.13
C ALA A 85 5.52 7.09 -10.21
N ILE A 86 5.32 8.38 -9.92
CA ILE A 86 5.63 9.48 -10.84
C ILE A 86 7.12 9.54 -11.16
N GLN A 87 7.99 9.44 -10.14
CA GLN A 87 9.44 9.42 -10.34
C GLN A 87 9.90 8.24 -11.20
N ALA A 88 9.36 7.05 -10.96
CA ALA A 88 9.68 5.86 -11.74
C ALA A 88 9.27 6.05 -13.20
N ALA A 89 8.03 6.49 -13.45
CA ALA A 89 7.52 6.76 -14.79
C ALA A 89 8.34 7.85 -15.53
N SER A 90 8.73 8.91 -14.82
CA SER A 90 9.56 10.01 -15.40
C SER A 90 10.97 9.55 -15.80
N ARG A 91 11.46 8.47 -15.20
CA ARG A 91 12.75 7.84 -15.57
C ARG A 91 12.60 6.77 -16.65
N GLY A 92 11.39 6.57 -17.18
CA GLY A 92 11.11 5.57 -18.20
C GLY A 92 10.99 4.14 -17.67
N GLU A 93 10.86 3.95 -16.34
CA GLU A 93 10.60 2.62 -15.79
C GLU A 93 9.24 2.10 -16.32
N PRO A 94 9.14 0.80 -16.71
CA PRO A 94 7.96 0.27 -17.40
C PRO A 94 6.81 -0.03 -16.44
N ILE A 95 6.32 0.99 -15.74
CA ILE A 95 5.18 0.88 -14.82
C ILE A 95 3.99 1.70 -15.29
N VAL A 96 2.80 1.29 -14.88
CA VAL A 96 1.53 1.98 -15.12
C VAL A 96 0.78 2.09 -13.79
N LEU A 97 0.31 3.29 -13.47
CA LEU A 97 -0.61 3.52 -12.35
C LEU A 97 -2.02 3.15 -12.83
N VAL A 98 -2.67 2.20 -12.17
CA VAL A 98 -3.96 1.62 -12.62
C VAL A 98 -5.13 1.92 -11.69
N ALA A 99 -4.86 2.28 -10.43
CA ALA A 99 -5.90 2.66 -9.47
C ALA A 99 -5.29 3.55 -8.37
N SER A 100 -6.12 4.33 -7.70
CA SER A 100 -5.74 4.93 -6.41
C SER A 100 -5.76 3.86 -5.32
N LEU A 101 -5.17 4.10 -4.15
CA LEU A 101 -5.17 3.17 -3.01
C LEU A 101 -5.61 3.87 -1.73
N GLY A 102 -5.10 5.06 -1.47
CA GLY A 102 -5.47 5.83 -0.30
C GLY A 102 -5.16 7.31 -0.45
N ASN A 103 -6.02 8.13 0.14
CA ASN A 103 -5.86 9.56 0.30
C ASN A 103 -5.40 9.90 1.71
N LYS A 104 -4.81 11.07 1.89
CA LYS A 104 -4.44 11.63 3.21
C LYS A 104 -3.52 10.70 4.00
N CYS A 105 -3.87 10.37 5.21
CA CYS A 105 -3.22 9.51 6.22
C CYS A 105 -1.94 10.05 6.87
N SER A 106 -1.36 11.15 6.39
CA SER A 106 -0.07 11.62 6.89
C SER A 106 -0.20 12.55 8.08
N ALA A 107 0.71 12.39 9.05
CA ALA A 107 0.86 13.33 10.14
C ALA A 107 2.35 13.54 10.48
N LEU A 108 2.67 14.76 10.89
CA LEU A 108 3.95 15.13 11.48
C LEU A 108 3.87 14.93 12.99
N VAL A 109 4.69 14.01 13.48
CA VAL A 109 4.75 13.64 14.90
C VAL A 109 6.03 14.15 15.49
N VAL A 110 5.94 14.71 16.70
CA VAL A 110 7.09 15.16 17.50
C VAL A 110 7.17 14.37 18.80
N ARG A 111 8.36 14.24 19.36
CA ARG A 111 8.55 13.63 20.68
C ARG A 111 7.86 14.47 21.74
N LYS A 112 7.04 13.86 22.59
CA LYS A 112 6.22 14.54 23.60
C LYS A 112 7.05 15.45 24.52
N ASP A 113 8.21 14.96 24.99
CA ASP A 113 9.07 15.69 25.91
C ASP A 113 10.19 16.46 25.18
N GLY A 114 10.06 16.64 23.85
CA GLY A 114 11.07 17.27 22.98
C GLY A 114 11.08 18.79 22.94
N GLY A 115 10.08 19.42 23.59
CA GLY A 115 9.94 20.90 23.64
C GLY A 115 9.52 21.55 22.31
N VAL A 116 9.15 20.75 21.28
CA VAL A 116 8.68 21.23 19.97
C VAL A 116 7.18 21.54 20.10
N LYS A 117 6.78 22.80 19.83
CA LYS A 117 5.39 23.27 19.89
C LYS A 117 4.87 23.78 18.55
N SER A 118 5.78 24.05 17.62
CA SER A 118 5.46 24.52 16.28
C SER A 118 6.43 23.92 15.26
N VAL A 119 6.07 23.97 13.97
CA VAL A 119 6.97 23.49 12.89
C VAL A 119 8.29 24.29 12.87
N ALA A 120 8.26 25.57 13.24
CA ALA A 120 9.48 26.40 13.31
C ALA A 120 10.50 25.89 14.36
N ASP A 121 10.04 25.25 15.44
CA ASP A 121 10.89 24.66 16.47
C ASP A 121 11.67 23.42 16.01
N LEU A 122 11.37 22.92 14.79
CA LEU A 122 12.09 21.81 14.16
C LEU A 122 13.46 22.24 13.61
N LYS A 123 13.83 23.52 13.70
CA LYS A 123 15.16 24.00 13.32
C LYS A 123 16.24 23.25 14.10
N GLY A 124 17.19 22.64 13.36
CA GLY A 124 18.29 21.85 13.93
C GLY A 124 17.90 20.45 14.42
N LYS A 125 16.61 20.08 14.40
CA LYS A 125 16.10 18.80 14.87
C LYS A 125 16.32 17.67 13.86
N LYS A 126 16.41 16.44 14.39
CA LYS A 126 16.47 15.20 13.60
C LYS A 126 15.07 14.74 13.25
N ILE A 127 14.75 14.63 11.97
CA ILE A 127 13.42 14.28 11.49
C ILE A 127 13.48 13.00 10.65
N GLY A 128 12.80 11.96 11.09
CA GLY A 128 12.69 10.68 10.37
C GLY A 128 11.80 10.79 9.12
N TYR A 129 12.24 10.21 8.01
CA TYR A 129 11.49 10.18 6.76
C TYR A 129 11.89 9.00 5.86
N VAL A 130 11.05 8.67 4.87
CA VAL A 130 11.37 7.70 3.80
C VAL A 130 11.58 8.46 2.51
N PRO A 131 12.77 8.41 1.90
CA PRO A 131 13.09 9.13 0.68
C PRO A 131 12.22 8.75 -0.51
N GLY A 132 11.91 9.71 -1.38
CA GLY A 132 11.17 9.51 -2.63
C GLY A 132 9.66 9.27 -2.45
N THR A 133 9.14 9.45 -1.24
CA THR A 133 7.72 9.22 -0.93
C THR A 133 6.91 10.51 -0.87
N MET A 134 5.57 10.39 -0.87
CA MET A 134 4.68 11.53 -0.59
C MET A 134 4.96 12.13 0.78
N HIS A 135 5.34 11.31 1.76
CA HIS A 135 5.70 11.81 3.09
C HIS A 135 6.92 12.73 3.08
N GLU A 136 7.92 12.45 2.22
CA GLU A 136 9.05 13.39 2.04
C GLU A 136 8.60 14.73 1.45
N ILE A 137 7.77 14.69 0.41
CA ILE A 137 7.23 15.92 -0.23
C ILE A 137 6.45 16.74 0.80
N LEU A 138 5.56 16.10 1.55
CA LEU A 138 4.78 16.74 2.61
C LEU A 138 5.66 17.35 3.70
N LEU A 139 6.69 16.61 4.15
CA LEU A 139 7.62 17.10 5.17
C LEU A 139 8.37 18.35 4.69
N ARG A 140 8.95 18.27 3.50
CA ARG A 140 9.69 19.38 2.90
C ARG A 140 8.81 20.61 2.74
N GLU A 141 7.61 20.45 2.22
CA GLU A 141 6.65 21.54 2.06
C GLU A 141 6.22 22.14 3.41
N THR A 142 5.94 21.29 4.41
CA THR A 142 5.58 21.74 5.75
C THR A 142 6.68 22.57 6.39
N LEU A 143 7.95 22.15 6.26
CA LEU A 143 9.10 22.90 6.75
C LEU A 143 9.25 24.22 6.00
N THR A 144 9.14 24.21 4.67
CA THR A 144 9.27 25.41 3.82
C THR A 144 8.23 26.46 4.15
N ARG A 145 6.97 26.05 4.33
CA ARG A 145 5.86 26.95 4.75
C ARG A 145 6.08 27.57 6.12
N ALA A 146 6.81 26.89 7.00
CA ALA A 146 7.20 27.42 8.30
C ALA A 146 8.49 28.28 8.25
N GLY A 147 9.00 28.59 7.05
CA GLY A 147 10.20 29.42 6.86
C GLY A 147 11.51 28.67 7.07
N LEU A 148 11.49 27.33 7.13
CA LEU A 148 12.68 26.50 7.27
C LEU A 148 13.13 25.95 5.91
N ASN A 149 14.43 25.96 5.65
CA ASN A 149 15.01 25.23 4.53
C ASN A 149 15.24 23.77 4.92
N PRO A 150 14.54 22.79 4.27
CA PRO A 150 14.61 21.37 4.65
C PRO A 150 16.03 20.78 4.63
N ASP A 151 16.91 21.30 3.76
CA ASP A 151 18.26 20.77 3.55
C ASP A 151 19.32 21.41 4.45
N ARG A 152 19.01 22.55 5.07
CA ARG A 152 19.97 23.31 5.90
C ARG A 152 19.51 23.46 7.34
N ASP A 153 18.21 23.66 7.54
CA ASP A 153 17.66 24.00 8.84
C ASP A 153 17.12 22.77 9.62
N ALA A 154 17.02 21.60 8.98
CA ALA A 154 16.64 20.34 9.62
C ALA A 154 17.65 19.22 9.30
N ARG A 155 17.70 18.19 10.13
CA ARG A 155 18.49 16.98 9.91
C ARG A 155 17.58 15.84 9.51
N LEU A 156 17.40 15.63 8.20
CA LEU A 156 16.57 14.57 7.68
C LEU A 156 17.29 13.22 7.82
N VAL A 157 16.66 12.26 8.50
CA VAL A 157 17.22 10.92 8.80
C VAL A 157 16.35 9.86 8.11
N ARG A 158 16.99 9.06 7.25
CA ARG A 158 16.30 7.94 6.59
C ARG A 158 15.97 6.86 7.62
N ILE A 159 14.68 6.57 7.79
CA ILE A 159 14.16 5.50 8.67
C ILE A 159 12.93 4.91 8.02
N ASP A 160 12.81 3.59 7.99
CA ASP A 160 11.63 2.92 7.46
C ASP A 160 10.39 3.20 8.32
N PHE A 161 9.20 3.20 7.71
CA PHE A 161 7.96 3.65 8.35
C PHE A 161 7.70 3.01 9.70
N PHE A 162 7.86 1.69 9.81
CA PHE A 162 7.53 0.95 11.02
C PHE A 162 8.58 1.09 12.15
N ASP A 163 9.75 1.64 11.86
CA ASP A 163 10.82 1.87 12.84
C ASP A 163 10.80 3.28 13.43
N MET A 164 10.07 4.22 12.80
CA MET A 164 10.04 5.62 13.22
C MET A 164 9.52 5.81 14.65
N GLY A 165 8.47 5.08 15.04
CA GLY A 165 7.93 5.14 16.40
C GLY A 165 8.95 4.73 17.45
N THR A 166 9.70 3.67 17.23
CA THR A 166 10.77 3.20 18.10
C THR A 166 11.90 4.22 18.19
N ALA A 167 12.34 4.78 17.05
CA ALA A 167 13.39 5.79 17.01
C ALA A 167 12.97 7.07 17.75
N LEU A 168 11.70 7.50 17.61
CA LEU A 168 11.16 8.65 18.36
C LEU A 168 11.14 8.39 19.87
N SER A 169 10.61 7.23 20.30
CA SER A 169 10.50 6.88 21.72
C SER A 169 11.86 6.78 22.42
N ARG A 170 12.91 6.34 21.70
CA ARG A 170 14.29 6.29 22.19
C ARG A 170 15.00 7.64 22.19
N GLY A 171 14.46 8.66 21.49
CA GLY A 171 15.11 9.94 21.31
C GLY A 171 16.20 9.94 20.23
N ASP A 172 16.26 8.94 19.39
CA ASP A 172 17.19 8.88 18.24
C ASP A 172 16.84 9.94 17.20
N ILE A 173 15.54 10.29 17.10
CA ILE A 173 14.98 11.39 16.33
C ILE A 173 14.06 12.26 17.20
N ASP A 174 13.83 13.50 16.79
CA ASP A 174 12.98 14.47 17.48
C ASP A 174 11.56 14.51 16.91
N ALA A 175 11.43 14.14 15.62
CA ALA A 175 10.17 14.13 14.89
C ALA A 175 10.20 13.11 13.75
N TYR A 176 9.04 12.79 13.19
CA TYR A 176 8.91 12.07 11.91
C TYR A 176 7.63 12.45 11.20
N LEU A 177 7.58 12.25 9.88
CA LEU A 177 6.35 12.30 9.10
C LEU A 177 6.05 10.92 8.53
N SER A 178 4.89 10.38 8.89
CA SER A 178 4.47 9.04 8.49
C SER A 178 2.95 8.95 8.33
N GLY A 179 2.47 7.79 7.87
CA GLY A 179 1.06 7.49 7.69
C GLY A 179 0.41 6.80 8.88
N GLU A 180 -0.90 6.98 9.01
CA GLU A 180 -1.70 6.28 10.02
C GLU A 180 -1.61 4.74 9.85
N PRO A 181 -1.70 3.97 10.95
CA PRO A 181 -2.03 4.38 12.31
C PRO A 181 -0.81 4.76 13.18
N LEU A 182 0.39 4.87 12.62
CA LEU A 182 1.62 5.08 13.39
C LEU A 182 1.64 6.41 14.18
N PRO A 183 1.17 7.56 13.61
CA PRO A 183 1.02 8.79 14.35
C PRO A 183 0.07 8.68 15.54
N THR A 184 -1.11 8.11 15.31
CA THR A 184 -2.10 7.91 16.37
C THR A 184 -1.61 6.96 17.46
N LEU A 185 -0.88 5.90 17.08
CA LEU A 185 -0.25 4.97 18.04
C LEU A 185 0.77 5.69 18.93
N ALA A 186 1.64 6.53 18.34
CA ALA A 186 2.62 7.32 19.11
C ALA A 186 1.96 8.23 20.14
N LYS A 187 0.85 8.90 19.75
CA LYS A 187 0.05 9.74 20.63
C LYS A 187 -0.58 8.93 21.76
N ARG A 188 -1.20 7.80 21.46
CA ARG A 188 -1.87 6.95 22.47
C ARG A 188 -0.90 6.31 23.44
N GLN A 189 0.25 5.86 22.97
CA GLN A 189 1.31 5.32 23.81
C GLN A 189 2.08 6.39 24.59
N GLY A 190 1.81 7.67 24.34
CA GLY A 190 2.27 8.79 25.13
C GLY A 190 3.72 9.21 24.91
N TYR A 191 4.41 8.70 23.87
CA TYR A 191 5.76 9.12 23.52
C TYR A 191 5.82 10.17 22.39
N GLY A 192 4.71 10.37 21.66
CA GLY A 192 4.60 11.34 20.58
C GLY A 192 3.38 12.23 20.69
N GLU A 193 3.46 13.39 20.04
CA GLU A 193 2.36 14.33 19.83
C GLU A 193 2.25 14.65 18.33
N ILE A 194 1.01 14.72 17.82
CA ILE A 194 0.76 15.10 16.43
C ILE A 194 0.83 16.63 16.35
N LEU A 195 1.82 17.13 15.61
CA LEU A 195 2.04 18.56 15.44
C LEU A 195 1.25 19.13 14.26
N ALA A 196 1.09 18.37 13.19
CA ALA A 196 0.40 18.82 11.99
C ALA A 196 -0.13 17.64 11.15
N TYR A 197 -1.21 17.91 10.42
CA TYR A 197 -1.76 17.04 9.38
C TYR A 197 -1.56 17.73 8.01
N PRO A 198 -0.47 17.46 7.26
CA PRO A 198 -0.08 18.24 6.08
C PRO A 198 -1.12 18.25 4.95
N TYR A 199 -1.91 17.18 4.80
CA TYR A 199 -2.94 17.09 3.77
C TYR A 199 -4.16 17.99 4.00
N TYR A 200 -4.30 18.56 5.19
CA TYR A 200 -5.42 19.47 5.51
C TYR A 200 -5.07 20.95 5.27
N GLY A 201 -3.89 21.21 4.66
CA GLY A 201 -3.51 22.55 4.23
C GLY A 201 -3.87 22.80 2.76
N GLU A 202 -3.80 24.07 2.34
CA GLU A 202 -4.10 24.46 0.97
C GLU A 202 -3.03 23.97 -0.03
N GLY A 203 -3.47 23.41 -1.16
CA GLY A 203 -2.66 23.28 -2.38
C GLY A 203 -1.79 22.04 -2.52
N ILE A 204 -1.85 21.04 -1.61
CA ILE A 204 -1.02 19.82 -1.75
C ILE A 204 -1.80 18.65 -2.40
N GLY A 205 -3.14 18.74 -2.50
CA GLY A 205 -3.97 17.63 -2.96
C GLY A 205 -4.20 16.59 -1.87
N ALA A 206 -4.73 15.43 -2.22
CA ALA A 206 -5.15 14.42 -1.26
C ALA A 206 -4.57 13.02 -1.51
N ILE A 207 -4.23 12.65 -2.76
CA ILE A 207 -3.79 11.30 -3.12
C ILE A 207 -2.41 11.03 -2.55
N ASN A 208 -2.33 9.98 -1.71
CA ASN A 208 -1.08 9.53 -1.11
C ASN A 208 -0.46 8.38 -1.90
N SER A 209 -1.26 7.38 -2.23
CA SER A 209 -0.81 6.10 -2.77
C SER A 209 -1.72 5.56 -3.85
N GLY A 210 -1.17 4.69 -4.69
CA GLY A 210 -1.90 4.03 -5.76
C GLY A 210 -1.34 2.65 -6.06
N MET A 211 -2.08 1.91 -6.88
CA MET A 211 -1.70 0.58 -7.36
C MET A 211 -1.01 0.69 -8.72
N ILE A 212 0.12 0.04 -8.85
CA ILE A 212 0.91 -0.02 -10.09
C ILE A 212 1.05 -1.45 -10.58
N VAL A 213 1.16 -1.57 -11.90
CA VAL A 213 1.46 -2.82 -12.62
C VAL A 213 2.60 -2.57 -13.61
N ARG A 214 3.22 -3.63 -14.16
CA ARG A 214 4.15 -3.47 -15.28
C ARG A 214 3.40 -3.15 -16.56
N ARG A 215 4.02 -2.42 -17.46
CA ARG A 215 3.47 -2.05 -18.77
C ARG A 215 3.23 -3.29 -19.65
N ASP A 216 4.19 -4.22 -19.70
CA ASP A 216 4.05 -5.48 -20.43
C ASP A 216 2.86 -6.31 -19.93
N PHE A 217 2.60 -6.30 -18.64
CA PHE A 217 1.46 -7.01 -18.07
C PHE A 217 0.11 -6.41 -18.52
N VAL A 218 0.03 -5.07 -18.68
CA VAL A 218 -1.15 -4.41 -19.26
C VAL A 218 -1.35 -4.80 -20.73
N GLU A 219 -0.26 -4.88 -21.50
CA GLU A 219 -0.30 -5.17 -22.92
C GLU A 219 -0.61 -6.65 -23.21
N GLU A 220 -0.03 -7.56 -22.42
CA GLU A 220 -0.17 -9.02 -22.62
C GLU A 220 -1.43 -9.59 -21.95
N LYS A 221 -1.88 -9.01 -20.83
CA LYS A 221 -2.99 -9.52 -20.02
C LYS A 221 -3.96 -8.43 -19.58
N PRO A 222 -4.52 -7.62 -20.49
CA PRO A 222 -5.38 -6.49 -20.14
C PRO A 222 -6.62 -6.91 -19.34
N GLU A 223 -7.25 -8.04 -19.66
CA GLU A 223 -8.42 -8.55 -18.94
C GLU A 223 -8.10 -8.86 -17.48
N ARG A 224 -6.90 -9.44 -17.23
CA ARG A 224 -6.42 -9.73 -15.88
C ARG A 224 -6.24 -8.45 -15.07
N VAL A 225 -5.64 -7.42 -15.67
CA VAL A 225 -5.48 -6.11 -15.01
C VAL A 225 -6.85 -5.53 -14.66
N MET A 226 -7.82 -5.63 -15.58
CA MET A 226 -9.20 -5.16 -15.33
C MET A 226 -9.92 -5.95 -14.23
N GLU A 227 -9.69 -7.26 -14.13
CA GLU A 227 -10.23 -8.08 -13.03
C GLU A 227 -9.65 -7.64 -11.68
N MET A 228 -8.34 -7.42 -11.61
CA MET A 228 -7.67 -6.94 -10.40
C MET A 228 -8.16 -5.53 -9.98
N ILE A 229 -8.36 -4.61 -10.95
CA ILE A 229 -8.94 -3.28 -10.70
C ILE A 229 -10.38 -3.40 -10.19
N ARG A 230 -11.20 -4.28 -10.76
CA ARG A 230 -12.57 -4.53 -10.28
C ARG A 230 -12.59 -5.08 -8.85
N ALA A 231 -11.69 -6.02 -8.53
CA ALA A 231 -11.54 -6.54 -7.17
C ALA A 231 -11.10 -5.44 -6.20
N HIS A 232 -10.15 -4.59 -6.61
CA HIS A 232 -9.71 -3.44 -5.82
C HIS A 232 -10.85 -2.48 -5.52
N ARG A 233 -11.63 -2.11 -6.54
CA ARG A 233 -12.80 -1.24 -6.38
C ARG A 233 -13.80 -1.84 -5.40
N LYS A 234 -14.21 -3.11 -5.59
CA LYS A 234 -15.21 -3.77 -4.72
C LYS A 234 -14.72 -3.87 -3.27
N ALA A 235 -13.45 -4.19 -3.05
CA ALA A 235 -12.87 -4.24 -1.71
C ALA A 235 -12.86 -2.84 -1.05
N THR A 236 -12.55 -1.80 -1.82
CA THR A 236 -12.60 -0.41 -1.34
C THR A 236 -14.02 0.01 -1.00
N GLU A 237 -14.98 -0.22 -1.91
CA GLU A 237 -16.40 0.07 -1.69
C GLU A 237 -16.96 -0.63 -0.45
N GLN A 238 -16.59 -1.89 -0.22
CA GLN A 238 -16.97 -2.64 0.97
C GLN A 238 -16.46 -1.98 2.26
N CYS A 239 -15.18 -1.63 2.30
CA CYS A 239 -14.58 -0.96 3.46
C CYS A 239 -15.21 0.42 3.71
N MET A 240 -15.45 1.20 2.65
CA MET A 240 -15.99 2.56 2.77
C MET A 240 -17.47 2.59 3.12
N SER A 241 -18.25 1.57 2.70
CA SER A 241 -19.66 1.44 3.05
C SER A 241 -19.88 0.91 4.48
N ASP A 242 -18.89 0.17 5.03
CA ASP A 242 -18.94 -0.39 6.38
C ASP A 242 -17.62 -0.11 7.11
N LYS A 243 -17.55 1.06 7.74
CA LYS A 243 -16.38 1.51 8.52
C LYS A 243 -16.05 0.55 9.68
N ALA A 244 -17.08 -0.06 10.29
CA ALA A 244 -16.86 -1.02 11.37
C ALA A 244 -16.19 -2.29 10.85
N PHE A 245 -16.71 -2.88 9.77
CA PHE A 245 -16.08 -4.00 9.07
C PHE A 245 -14.62 -3.71 8.73
N TRP A 246 -14.35 -2.56 8.12
CA TRP A 246 -12.99 -2.15 7.75
C TRP A 246 -12.04 -2.16 8.95
N LEU A 247 -12.39 -1.41 10.00
CA LEU A 247 -11.48 -1.22 11.14
C LEU A 247 -11.33 -2.49 12.00
N GLU A 248 -12.40 -3.25 12.20
CA GLU A 248 -12.35 -4.52 12.92
C GLU A 248 -11.53 -5.57 12.16
N THR A 249 -11.70 -5.64 10.83
CA THR A 249 -10.91 -6.53 9.99
C THR A 249 -9.43 -6.16 10.03
N ALA A 250 -9.09 -4.88 9.90
CA ALA A 250 -7.72 -4.41 10.01
C ALA A 250 -7.11 -4.69 11.39
N SER A 251 -7.87 -4.48 12.48
CA SER A 251 -7.46 -4.79 13.83
C SER A 251 -7.10 -6.26 14.01
N LYS A 252 -7.99 -7.16 13.57
CA LYS A 252 -7.78 -8.62 13.65
C LYS A 252 -6.61 -9.09 12.79
N MET A 253 -6.46 -8.54 11.57
CA MET A 253 -5.42 -8.96 10.63
C MET A 253 -4.02 -8.46 11.00
N PHE A 254 -3.92 -7.26 11.52
CA PHE A 254 -2.63 -6.59 11.72
C PHE A 254 -2.23 -6.45 13.18
N GLY A 255 -3.11 -6.83 14.12
CA GLY A 255 -2.82 -6.78 15.56
C GLY A 255 -2.74 -5.36 16.13
N VAL A 256 -3.39 -4.39 15.48
CA VAL A 256 -3.50 -3.01 15.96
C VAL A 256 -4.79 -2.88 16.79
N GLU A 257 -4.71 -2.26 17.95
CA GLU A 257 -5.89 -2.03 18.80
C GLU A 257 -6.99 -1.27 18.04
N LEU A 258 -8.23 -1.75 18.14
CA LEU A 258 -9.36 -1.18 17.42
C LEU A 258 -9.59 0.29 17.72
N ASP A 259 -9.38 0.70 18.97
CA ASP A 259 -9.55 2.11 19.36
C ASP A 259 -8.47 3.02 18.76
N VAL A 260 -7.24 2.52 18.55
CA VAL A 260 -6.21 3.24 17.79
C VAL A 260 -6.68 3.47 16.36
N LEU A 261 -7.23 2.43 15.72
CA LEU A 261 -7.74 2.53 14.35
C LEU A 261 -8.96 3.46 14.23
N ARG A 262 -9.84 3.45 15.24
CA ARG A 262 -11.00 4.38 15.28
C ARG A 262 -10.56 5.83 15.37
N ASP A 263 -9.57 6.13 16.22
CA ASP A 263 -9.03 7.48 16.33
C ASP A 263 -8.27 7.92 15.09
N ALA A 264 -7.59 6.99 14.40
CA ALA A 264 -6.85 7.27 13.17
C ALA A 264 -7.76 7.42 11.94
N ALA A 265 -8.98 6.86 11.99
CA ALA A 265 -9.82 6.68 10.81
C ALA A 265 -10.23 7.98 10.12
N ASP A 266 -10.35 9.09 10.85
CA ASP A 266 -10.72 10.39 10.27
C ASP A 266 -9.60 11.01 9.43
N ASN A 267 -8.35 10.54 9.63
CA ASN A 267 -7.18 10.90 8.82
C ASN A 267 -6.89 9.86 7.71
N MET A 268 -7.74 8.86 7.52
CA MET A 268 -7.59 7.83 6.49
C MET A 268 -8.77 7.85 5.54
N GLU A 269 -8.50 7.68 4.26
CA GLU A 269 -9.53 7.56 3.23
C GLU A 269 -9.08 6.54 2.18
N LEU A 270 -9.79 5.42 2.07
CA LEU A 270 -9.57 4.44 1.02
C LEU A 270 -10.21 4.92 -0.28
N VAL A 271 -9.50 4.76 -1.39
CA VAL A 271 -9.95 5.17 -2.73
C VAL A 271 -9.57 4.16 -3.78
N TRP A 272 -10.19 4.24 -4.97
CA TRP A 272 -9.88 3.38 -6.11
C TRP A 272 -9.83 4.15 -7.43
#